data_c8f036d178b43fe98def8b0e40a9182c
#
_entry.id   c8f036d178b43fe98def8b0e40a9182c
#
_cell.length_a   1.000
_cell.length_b   1.000
_cell.length_c   1.000
_cell.angle_alpha   90.00
_cell.angle_beta   90.00
_cell.angle_gamma   90.00
#
_symmetry.space_group_name_H-M   'P 1'
#
loop_
_entity.id
_entity.type
_entity.pdbx_description
1 polymer ?
#
loop_
_entity_poly.entity_id
_entity_poly.type
_entity_poly.pdbx_seq_one_letter_code
_entity_poly.pdbx_strand_id
1 'polypeptide(L)'
;MRTLLFLLLALLPVAPASADTVTHELVAEEWAEPAATRFVSPTLARVADSALAAYGPFRVIDGATAALVDVTDEQSPAAFTAMLRDHPGLVTLAFVECPGTYDDRANLALGRMIRAAGLAAWVPEGGSVRSGAVELVLAGVSLRIEDGAEFAVHAWLDEDGYEAGDYAADSPANRRYLTYYREMGLSAEQADAFYAMTNSVPFEGARWLGGAEMRRWIGIEPTAEPRLAYLDLGPALN
;
A
#
# COMPACT_ATOMS: atom_id res chain seq x y z
N MET A 1 -2.54 74.92 59.50
CA MET A 1 -1.76 73.71 59.78
C MET A 1 -2.26 72.64 58.79
N ARG A 2 -1.46 72.39 57.73
CA ARG A 2 -1.79 71.43 56.68
C ARG A 2 -1.03 70.15 56.96
N THR A 3 -1.75 69.09 57.30
CA THR A 3 -1.15 67.74 57.52
C THR A 3 -1.00 67.07 56.17
N LEU A 4 0.26 66.81 55.77
CA LEU A 4 0.59 66.07 54.59
C LEU A 4 0.52 64.57 54.92
N LEU A 5 -0.37 63.84 54.26
CA LEU A 5 -0.48 62.39 54.37
C LEU A 5 0.43 61.77 53.30
N PHE A 6 1.53 61.12 53.70
CA PHE A 6 2.38 60.36 52.77
C PHE A 6 1.76 58.97 52.54
N LEU A 7 1.38 58.70 51.30
CA LEU A 7 0.94 57.39 50.86
C LEU A 7 2.14 56.58 50.44
N LEU A 8 2.49 55.58 51.25
CA LEU A 8 3.60 54.66 50.95
C LEU A 8 3.06 53.60 49.95
N LEU A 9 3.52 53.69 48.70
CA LEU A 9 3.19 52.72 47.66
C LEU A 9 4.19 51.55 47.76
N ALA A 10 3.76 50.42 48.32
CA ALA A 10 4.56 49.20 48.34
C ALA A 10 4.64 48.58 46.95
N LEU A 11 5.82 48.62 46.32
CA LEU A 11 6.10 47.84 45.12
C LEU A 11 6.28 46.38 45.53
N LEU A 12 5.35 45.53 45.17
CA LEU A 12 5.53 44.08 45.21
C LEU A 12 6.38 43.65 44.01
N PRO A 13 7.37 42.78 44.19
CA PRO A 13 8.12 42.25 43.07
C PRO A 13 7.25 41.29 42.28
N VAL A 14 7.08 41.57 41.01
CA VAL A 14 6.47 40.66 40.04
C VAL A 14 7.54 39.60 39.70
N ALA A 15 7.33 38.37 40.15
CA ALA A 15 8.15 37.25 39.74
C ALA A 15 7.95 37.01 38.25
N PRO A 16 9.00 36.76 37.45
CA PRO A 16 8.82 36.40 36.07
C PRO A 16 8.09 35.05 36.00
N ALA A 17 6.99 35.02 35.26
CA ALA A 17 6.34 33.76 34.89
C ALA A 17 7.33 32.97 34.04
N SER A 18 7.81 31.85 34.56
CA SER A 18 8.52 30.85 33.75
C SER A 18 7.52 30.33 32.73
N ALA A 19 7.73 30.72 31.49
CA ALA A 19 7.08 30.03 30.39
C ALA A 19 7.69 28.63 30.33
N ASP A 20 6.98 27.63 30.81
CA ASP A 20 7.27 26.26 30.50
C ASP A 20 7.15 26.12 28.96
N THR A 21 8.31 26.11 28.32
CA THR A 21 8.41 25.72 26.94
C THR A 21 8.09 24.23 26.90
N VAL A 22 6.83 23.89 26.61
CA VAL A 22 6.47 22.52 26.23
C VAL A 22 7.15 22.31 24.88
N THR A 23 8.37 21.78 24.91
CA THR A 23 8.98 21.14 23.77
C THR A 23 8.13 19.91 23.49
N HIS A 24 7.22 20.01 22.52
CA HIS A 24 6.74 18.85 21.83
C HIS A 24 7.94 18.26 21.13
N GLU A 25 8.63 17.35 21.81
CA GLU A 25 9.43 16.36 21.14
C GLU A 25 8.44 15.64 20.23
N LEU A 26 8.52 15.93 18.93
CA LEU A 26 7.99 15.05 17.92
C LEU A 26 8.81 13.76 18.09
N VAL A 27 8.35 12.91 18.99
CA VAL A 27 8.64 11.49 18.92
C VAL A 27 8.01 11.13 17.57
N ALA A 28 8.85 11.06 16.54
CA ALA A 28 8.55 10.20 15.43
C ALA A 28 8.34 8.84 16.10
N GLU A 29 7.09 8.48 16.35
CA GLU A 29 6.74 7.10 16.59
C GLU A 29 7.20 6.40 15.31
N GLU A 30 8.43 5.94 15.36
CA GLU A 30 8.90 4.89 14.51
C GLU A 30 7.84 3.82 14.67
N TRP A 31 7.03 3.63 13.65
CA TRP A 31 6.03 2.59 13.61
C TRP A 31 6.78 1.29 13.89
N ALA A 32 6.91 0.96 15.18
CA ALA A 32 7.37 -0.34 15.61
C ALA A 32 6.29 -1.30 15.13
N GLU A 33 6.41 -1.72 13.89
CA GLU A 33 5.76 -2.91 13.40
C GLU A 33 5.95 -3.95 14.50
N PRO A 34 4.88 -4.54 15.07
CA PRO A 34 5.05 -5.66 15.96
C PRO A 34 5.92 -6.63 15.18
N ALA A 35 7.13 -6.87 15.67
CA ALA A 35 8.23 -7.49 14.95
C ALA A 35 7.88 -8.88 14.42
N ALA A 36 7.05 -8.93 13.43
CA ALA A 36 7.17 -9.90 12.38
C ALA A 36 8.43 -9.45 11.66
N THR A 37 9.56 -10.05 12.01
CA THR A 37 10.78 -9.96 11.24
C THR A 37 10.41 -10.43 9.85
N ARG A 38 9.94 -9.45 9.07
CA ARG A 38 9.50 -9.66 7.73
C ARG A 38 10.72 -10.05 6.93
N PHE A 39 10.81 -11.34 6.64
CA PHE A 39 11.88 -11.88 5.82
C PHE A 39 11.64 -11.43 4.37
N VAL A 40 12.13 -10.24 4.03
CA VAL A 40 12.27 -9.87 2.62
C VAL A 40 13.25 -10.87 2.02
N SER A 41 12.76 -11.69 1.11
CA SER A 41 13.65 -12.65 0.43
C SER A 41 14.89 -11.92 -0.12
N PRO A 42 16.11 -12.37 0.19
CA PRO A 42 17.33 -11.75 -0.34
C PRO A 42 17.33 -11.66 -1.87
N THR A 43 16.56 -12.50 -2.53
CA THR A 43 16.36 -12.46 -3.98
C THR A 43 15.57 -11.25 -4.41
N LEU A 44 14.53 -10.87 -3.64
CA LEU A 44 13.70 -9.70 -3.93
C LEU A 44 14.44 -8.39 -3.63
N ALA A 45 15.21 -8.33 -2.55
CA ALA A 45 16.06 -7.17 -2.25
C ALA A 45 17.06 -6.89 -3.39
N ARG A 46 17.66 -7.94 -3.97
CA ARG A 46 18.57 -7.80 -5.11
C ARG A 46 17.90 -7.34 -6.39
N VAL A 47 16.61 -7.60 -6.57
CA VAL A 47 15.85 -7.14 -7.76
C VAL A 47 15.84 -5.60 -7.81
N ALA A 48 15.62 -4.94 -6.68
CA ALA A 48 15.63 -3.46 -6.62
C ALA A 48 17.03 -2.90 -6.90
N ASP A 49 18.08 -3.54 -6.41
CA ASP A 49 19.47 -3.09 -6.54
C ASP A 49 20.07 -3.34 -7.96
N SER A 50 19.55 -4.32 -8.69
CA SER A 50 20.03 -4.70 -10.03
C SER A 50 19.16 -4.15 -11.18
N ALA A 51 18.23 -3.26 -10.91
CA ALA A 51 17.33 -2.71 -11.91
C ALA A 51 18.07 -1.97 -13.04
N LEU A 52 17.59 -2.12 -14.26
CA LEU A 52 18.12 -1.43 -15.45
C LEU A 52 17.82 0.07 -15.42
N ALA A 53 16.69 0.48 -14.85
CA ALA A 53 16.26 1.86 -14.70
C ALA A 53 15.29 2.02 -13.52
N ALA A 54 15.18 3.26 -12.99
CA ALA A 54 14.30 3.62 -11.89
C ALA A 54 13.42 4.82 -12.27
N TYR A 55 12.13 4.74 -11.91
CA TYR A 55 11.11 5.77 -12.13
C TYR A 55 10.25 5.90 -10.87
N GLY A 56 10.60 6.81 -9.98
CA GLY A 56 9.95 6.90 -8.68
C GLY A 56 9.96 5.55 -7.95
N PRO A 57 8.79 4.99 -7.57
CA PRO A 57 8.70 3.71 -6.87
C PRO A 57 8.92 2.49 -7.80
N PHE A 58 9.06 2.69 -9.11
CA PHE A 58 9.20 1.61 -10.08
C PHE A 58 10.66 1.32 -10.42
N ARG A 59 10.94 0.04 -10.69
CA ARG A 59 12.25 -0.45 -11.18
C ARG A 59 12.02 -1.30 -12.42
N VAL A 60 12.70 -0.99 -13.51
CA VAL A 60 12.69 -1.83 -14.72
C VAL A 60 13.69 -2.96 -14.50
N ILE A 61 13.21 -4.18 -14.55
CA ILE A 61 14.02 -5.40 -14.27
C ILE A 61 14.62 -5.95 -15.54
N ASP A 62 13.79 -6.02 -16.58
CA ASP A 62 14.19 -6.50 -17.91
C ASP A 62 13.31 -5.83 -18.99
N GLY A 63 13.40 -6.31 -20.24
CA GLY A 63 12.64 -5.75 -21.36
C GLY A 63 11.13 -5.97 -21.30
N ALA A 64 10.63 -6.79 -20.36
CA ALA A 64 9.22 -7.17 -20.24
C ALA A 64 8.63 -6.92 -18.84
N THR A 65 9.46 -6.77 -17.82
CA THR A 65 9.08 -6.72 -16.41
C THR A 65 9.57 -5.45 -15.73
N ALA A 66 8.66 -4.76 -15.06
CA ALA A 66 8.98 -3.75 -14.05
C ALA A 66 8.51 -4.24 -12.67
N ALA A 67 9.09 -3.68 -11.61
CA ALA A 67 8.69 -3.95 -10.23
C ALA A 67 8.27 -2.66 -9.52
N LEU A 68 7.24 -2.74 -8.67
CA LEU A 68 6.92 -1.75 -7.66
C LEU A 68 7.63 -2.16 -6.37
N VAL A 69 8.47 -1.26 -5.82
CA VAL A 69 9.38 -1.58 -4.70
C VAL A 69 9.36 -0.52 -3.59
N ASP A 70 8.41 0.41 -3.64
CA ASP A 70 8.32 1.52 -2.68
C ASP A 70 6.88 2.03 -2.57
N VAL A 71 6.66 2.99 -1.66
CA VAL A 71 5.39 3.69 -1.48
C VAL A 71 5.04 4.51 -2.75
N THR A 72 3.76 4.54 -3.08
CA THR A 72 3.26 5.42 -4.15
C THR A 72 2.80 6.77 -3.60
N ASP A 73 2.79 7.79 -4.45
CA ASP A 73 2.46 9.17 -4.12
C ASP A 73 1.78 9.89 -5.30
N GLU A 74 1.58 11.18 -5.18
CA GLU A 74 1.01 12.05 -6.22
C GLU A 74 1.83 12.07 -7.52
N GLN A 75 3.15 11.77 -7.48
CA GLN A 75 4.05 11.79 -8.62
C GLN A 75 4.12 10.43 -9.34
N SER A 76 3.67 9.38 -8.70
CA SER A 76 3.75 8.01 -9.22
C SER A 76 3.07 7.80 -10.57
N PRO A 77 1.91 8.42 -10.90
CA PRO A 77 1.33 8.35 -12.24
C PRO A 77 2.24 8.93 -13.33
N ALA A 78 2.93 10.03 -13.06
CA ALA A 78 3.87 10.64 -14.00
C ALA A 78 5.12 9.76 -14.20
N ALA A 79 5.66 9.20 -13.10
CA ALA A 79 6.76 8.26 -13.13
C ALA A 79 6.41 6.99 -13.93
N PHE A 80 5.21 6.44 -13.75
CA PHE A 80 4.70 5.30 -14.51
C PHE A 80 4.58 5.61 -16.01
N THR A 81 4.08 6.79 -16.37
CA THR A 81 4.00 7.23 -17.76
C THR A 81 5.38 7.32 -18.41
N ALA A 82 6.36 7.90 -17.70
CA ALA A 82 7.74 8.01 -18.18
C ALA A 82 8.35 6.60 -18.39
N MET A 83 8.14 5.70 -17.45
CA MET A 83 8.62 4.32 -17.54
C MET A 83 8.06 3.61 -18.78
N LEU A 84 6.76 3.67 -19.02
CA LEU A 84 6.15 3.01 -20.19
C LEU A 84 6.59 3.65 -21.53
N ARG A 85 6.79 4.97 -21.56
CA ARG A 85 7.31 5.66 -22.75
C ARG A 85 8.71 5.16 -23.11
N ASP A 86 9.58 5.03 -22.11
CA ASP A 86 10.99 4.67 -22.31
C ASP A 86 11.19 3.16 -22.45
N HIS A 87 10.23 2.36 -21.93
CA HIS A 87 10.24 0.89 -21.97
C HIS A 87 8.91 0.34 -22.49
N PRO A 88 8.58 0.51 -23.79
CA PRO A 88 7.28 0.13 -24.36
C PRO A 88 7.06 -1.39 -24.45
N GLY A 89 8.07 -2.19 -24.16
CA GLY A 89 7.99 -3.66 -24.14
C GLY A 89 7.51 -4.25 -22.83
N LEU A 90 7.27 -3.43 -21.80
CA LEU A 90 6.80 -3.90 -20.51
C LEU A 90 5.39 -4.51 -20.62
N VAL A 91 5.23 -5.70 -20.09
CA VAL A 91 3.97 -6.46 -20.04
C VAL A 91 3.61 -6.96 -18.65
N THR A 92 4.53 -6.87 -17.69
CA THR A 92 4.34 -7.32 -16.31
C THR A 92 4.78 -6.26 -15.32
N LEU A 93 3.96 -6.01 -14.31
CA LEU A 93 4.32 -5.26 -13.11
C LEU A 93 4.36 -6.23 -11.93
N ALA A 94 5.56 -6.43 -11.37
CA ALA A 94 5.77 -7.24 -10.18
C ALA A 94 5.61 -6.36 -8.93
N PHE A 95 4.89 -6.83 -7.93
CA PHE A 95 4.70 -6.15 -6.64
C PHE A 95 5.60 -6.83 -5.60
N VAL A 96 6.73 -6.20 -5.33
CA VAL A 96 7.82 -6.82 -4.55
C VAL A 96 7.82 -6.34 -3.11
N GLU A 97 7.89 -5.02 -2.90
CA GLU A 97 7.85 -4.39 -1.59
C GLU A 97 7.03 -3.11 -1.70
N CYS A 98 5.75 -3.19 -1.36
CA CYS A 98 4.78 -2.14 -1.63
C CYS A 98 4.12 -1.68 -0.34
N PRO A 99 4.69 -0.68 0.38
CA PRO A 99 4.19 -0.24 1.68
C PRO A 99 2.79 0.37 1.66
N GLY A 100 2.36 0.90 0.52
CA GLY A 100 1.05 1.56 0.37
C GLY A 100 1.13 2.82 -0.46
N THR A 101 0.32 3.80 -0.13
CA THR A 101 0.28 5.09 -0.83
C THR A 101 0.17 6.26 0.14
N TYR A 102 0.69 7.42 -0.26
CA TYR A 102 0.45 8.70 0.42
C TYR A 102 -0.70 9.49 -0.21
N ASP A 103 -1.20 9.08 -1.38
CA ASP A 103 -2.30 9.76 -2.09
C ASP A 103 -3.22 8.74 -2.76
N ASP A 104 -4.37 8.51 -2.16
CA ASP A 104 -5.37 7.56 -2.67
C ASP A 104 -5.90 7.94 -4.05
N ARG A 105 -6.03 9.23 -4.36
CA ARG A 105 -6.55 9.67 -5.66
C ARG A 105 -5.54 9.37 -6.76
N ALA A 106 -4.28 9.70 -6.54
CA ALA A 106 -3.19 9.37 -7.47
C ALA A 106 -3.04 7.86 -7.60
N ASN A 107 -3.19 7.12 -6.51
CA ASN A 107 -3.10 5.66 -6.49
C ASN A 107 -4.21 5.00 -7.33
N LEU A 108 -5.47 5.38 -7.15
CA LEU A 108 -6.58 4.86 -7.96
C LEU A 108 -6.47 5.28 -9.44
N ALA A 109 -5.92 6.47 -9.72
CA ALA A 109 -5.61 6.89 -11.09
C ALA A 109 -4.49 6.02 -11.70
N LEU A 110 -3.43 5.76 -10.94
CA LEU A 110 -2.34 4.87 -11.33
C LEU A 110 -2.85 3.46 -11.62
N GLY A 111 -3.74 2.91 -10.80
CA GLY A 111 -4.37 1.61 -11.06
C GLY A 111 -5.10 1.59 -12.41
N ARG A 112 -5.89 2.62 -12.72
CA ARG A 112 -6.53 2.72 -14.05
C ARG A 112 -5.52 2.78 -15.19
N MET A 113 -4.36 3.44 -14.98
CA MET A 113 -3.29 3.48 -15.97
C MET A 113 -2.61 2.12 -16.16
N ILE A 114 -2.37 1.36 -15.08
CA ILE A 114 -1.84 0.00 -15.13
C ILE A 114 -2.77 -0.90 -15.97
N ARG A 115 -4.09 -0.83 -15.70
CA ARG A 115 -5.08 -1.60 -16.46
C ARG A 115 -5.17 -1.18 -17.92
N ALA A 116 -5.17 0.12 -18.19
CA ALA A 116 -5.19 0.66 -19.55
C ALA A 116 -3.94 0.30 -20.35
N ALA A 117 -2.79 0.18 -19.69
CA ALA A 117 -1.54 -0.29 -20.30
C ALA A 117 -1.53 -1.79 -20.59
N GLY A 118 -2.52 -2.56 -20.11
CA GLY A 118 -2.62 -4.00 -20.35
C GLY A 118 -1.57 -4.83 -19.59
N LEU A 119 -1.02 -4.31 -18.49
CA LEU A 119 0.00 -5.04 -17.73
C LEU A 119 -0.62 -6.17 -16.91
N ALA A 120 0.07 -7.31 -16.88
CA ALA A 120 -0.16 -8.34 -15.89
C ALA A 120 0.37 -7.89 -14.52
N ALA A 121 -0.35 -8.18 -13.44
CA ALA A 121 0.16 -8.00 -12.08
C ALA A 121 0.67 -9.33 -11.52
N TRP A 122 1.86 -9.30 -10.96
CA TRP A 122 2.50 -10.46 -10.35
C TRP A 122 2.97 -10.13 -8.94
N VAL A 123 2.50 -10.89 -7.95
CA VAL A 123 3.01 -10.83 -6.57
C VAL A 123 3.84 -12.08 -6.35
N PRO A 124 5.18 -11.97 -6.35
CA PRO A 124 6.08 -13.12 -6.24
C PRO A 124 6.08 -13.72 -4.83
N GLU A 125 6.70 -14.88 -4.71
CA GLU A 125 7.03 -15.48 -3.41
C GLU A 125 7.83 -14.51 -2.55
N GLY A 126 7.36 -14.26 -1.32
CA GLY A 126 7.92 -13.25 -0.41
C GLY A 126 7.62 -11.80 -0.82
N GLY A 127 6.82 -11.57 -1.84
CA GLY A 127 6.30 -10.23 -2.17
C GLY A 127 5.35 -9.76 -1.11
N SER A 128 5.36 -8.45 -0.81
CA SER A 128 4.50 -7.88 0.21
C SER A 128 3.82 -6.62 -0.28
N VAL A 129 2.50 -6.64 -0.19
CA VAL A 129 1.61 -5.61 -0.71
C VAL A 129 0.71 -5.12 0.41
N ARG A 130 0.80 -3.84 0.72
CA ARG A 130 0.10 -3.27 1.88
C ARG A 130 -0.74 -2.07 1.50
N SER A 131 -1.82 -1.84 2.27
CA SER A 131 -2.65 -0.63 2.16
C SER A 131 -3.03 -0.35 0.71
N GLY A 132 -2.93 0.89 0.25
CA GLY A 132 -3.26 1.32 -1.11
C GLY A 132 -2.55 0.58 -2.26
N ALA A 133 -1.47 -0.17 -1.99
CA ALA A 133 -0.84 -0.98 -3.03
C ALA A 133 -1.68 -2.22 -3.42
N VAL A 134 -2.61 -2.64 -2.56
CA VAL A 134 -3.54 -3.75 -2.84
C VAL A 134 -4.46 -3.40 -4.01
N GLU A 135 -4.92 -2.15 -4.10
CA GLU A 135 -5.71 -1.63 -5.21
C GLU A 135 -4.96 -1.73 -6.54
N LEU A 136 -3.63 -1.50 -6.52
CA LEU A 136 -2.82 -1.57 -7.73
C LEU A 136 -2.65 -3.01 -8.25
N VAL A 137 -2.61 -4.00 -7.36
CA VAL A 137 -2.58 -5.43 -7.79
C VAL A 137 -3.85 -5.77 -8.57
N LEU A 138 -5.03 -5.32 -8.10
CA LEU A 138 -6.31 -5.56 -8.78
C LEU A 138 -6.34 -4.99 -10.20
N ALA A 139 -5.50 -4.01 -10.50
CA ALA A 139 -5.47 -3.33 -11.78
C ALA A 139 -4.86 -4.17 -12.91
N GLY A 140 -4.14 -5.24 -12.61
CA GLY A 140 -3.60 -6.13 -13.64
C GLY A 140 -4.70 -6.73 -14.53
N VAL A 141 -4.43 -6.83 -15.83
CA VAL A 141 -5.37 -7.51 -16.77
C VAL A 141 -5.36 -9.03 -16.59
N SER A 142 -4.28 -9.55 -16.02
CA SER A 142 -4.18 -10.89 -15.48
C SER A 142 -3.41 -10.82 -14.14
N LEU A 143 -3.74 -11.70 -13.21
CA LEU A 143 -3.22 -11.67 -11.86
C LEU A 143 -2.53 -12.99 -11.54
N ARG A 144 -1.28 -12.90 -11.08
CA ARG A 144 -0.51 -14.02 -10.55
C ARG A 144 -0.07 -13.69 -9.14
N ILE A 145 -0.53 -14.46 -8.17
CA ILE A 145 -0.21 -14.28 -6.75
C ILE A 145 0.34 -15.61 -6.25
N GLU A 146 1.59 -15.60 -5.81
CA GLU A 146 2.25 -16.80 -5.26
C GLU A 146 1.77 -17.10 -3.84
N ASP A 147 1.92 -18.36 -3.39
CA ASP A 147 1.44 -18.78 -2.08
C ASP A 147 2.14 -18.07 -0.92
N GLY A 148 3.42 -17.79 -1.03
CA GLY A 148 4.20 -17.06 -0.04
C GLY A 148 4.14 -15.53 -0.19
N ALA A 149 3.22 -15.00 -1.00
CA ALA A 149 2.94 -13.57 -1.03
C ALA A 149 2.17 -13.16 0.22
N GLU A 150 2.42 -11.93 0.71
CA GLU A 150 1.73 -11.35 1.86
C GLU A 150 0.98 -10.09 1.47
N PHE A 151 -0.16 -9.88 2.13
CA PHE A 151 -0.95 -8.67 1.99
C PHE A 151 -1.33 -8.13 3.37
N ALA A 152 -1.40 -6.82 3.50
CA ALA A 152 -1.97 -6.19 4.68
C ALA A 152 -2.97 -5.12 4.28
N VAL A 153 -4.14 -5.15 4.91
CA VAL A 153 -5.22 -4.19 4.66
C VAL A 153 -5.69 -3.54 5.96
N HIS A 154 -6.17 -2.33 5.84
CA HIS A 154 -6.80 -1.54 6.91
C HIS A 154 -7.75 -0.51 6.30
N ALA A 155 -8.58 0.14 7.12
CA ALA A 155 -9.45 1.23 6.67
C ALA A 155 -8.59 2.38 6.11
N TRP A 156 -9.08 3.03 5.05
CA TRP A 156 -8.47 4.27 4.59
C TRP A 156 -8.75 5.41 5.59
N LEU A 157 -7.86 6.39 5.64
CA LEU A 157 -7.96 7.58 6.46
C LEU A 157 -7.86 8.81 5.55
N ASP A 158 -8.75 9.79 5.73
CA ASP A 158 -8.65 11.04 5.00
C ASP A 158 -7.84 12.11 5.77
N GLU A 159 -7.68 13.29 5.14
CA GLU A 159 -6.92 14.40 5.69
C GLU A 159 -7.52 14.98 7.00
N ASP A 160 -8.82 14.75 7.23
CA ASP A 160 -9.54 15.17 8.43
C ASP A 160 -9.54 14.11 9.55
N GLY A 161 -8.95 12.93 9.28
CA GLY A 161 -8.86 11.81 10.22
C GLY A 161 -10.10 10.95 10.27
N TYR A 162 -10.95 10.96 9.24
CA TYR A 162 -12.12 10.09 9.14
C TYR A 162 -11.84 8.84 8.32
N GLU A 163 -12.41 7.74 8.77
CA GLU A 163 -12.33 6.43 8.11
C GLU A 163 -13.62 6.09 7.33
N ALA A 164 -13.61 4.97 6.63
CA ALA A 164 -14.76 4.47 5.86
C ALA A 164 -16.05 4.42 6.67
N GLY A 165 -15.98 4.01 7.95
CA GLY A 165 -17.12 3.85 8.85
C GLY A 165 -17.73 5.17 9.33
N ASP A 166 -17.00 6.28 9.23
CA ASP A 166 -17.47 7.61 9.61
C ASP A 166 -18.35 8.25 8.55
N TYR A 167 -18.38 7.67 7.36
CA TYR A 167 -19.16 8.14 6.22
C TYR A 167 -20.38 7.25 5.97
N ALA A 168 -21.44 7.85 5.41
CA ALA A 168 -22.56 7.06 4.90
C ALA A 168 -22.06 6.04 3.85
N ALA A 169 -22.62 4.83 3.84
CA ALA A 169 -22.20 3.76 2.94
C ALA A 169 -22.23 4.18 1.45
N ASP A 170 -23.17 5.05 1.09
CA ASP A 170 -23.33 5.59 -0.26
C ASP A 170 -22.63 6.93 -0.48
N SER A 171 -21.75 7.36 0.43
CA SER A 171 -20.98 8.60 0.29
C SER A 171 -20.04 8.56 -0.93
N PRO A 172 -19.68 9.71 -1.51
CA PRO A 172 -18.67 9.75 -2.56
C PRO A 172 -17.31 9.17 -2.11
N ALA A 173 -16.97 9.30 -0.83
CA ALA A 173 -15.75 8.77 -0.25
C ALA A 173 -15.69 7.23 -0.33
N ASN A 174 -16.79 6.56 0.05
CA ASN A 174 -16.89 5.10 -0.02
C ASN A 174 -17.08 4.62 -1.48
N ARG A 175 -17.94 5.30 -2.26
CA ARG A 175 -18.23 4.89 -3.64
C ARG A 175 -17.04 4.92 -4.58
N ARG A 176 -16.02 5.76 -4.35
CA ARG A 176 -14.83 5.83 -5.21
C ARG A 176 -14.09 4.49 -5.26
N TYR A 177 -13.98 3.78 -4.13
CA TYR A 177 -13.35 2.46 -4.06
C TYR A 177 -14.23 1.38 -4.67
N LEU A 178 -15.51 1.36 -4.34
CA LEU A 178 -16.46 0.41 -4.93
C LEU A 178 -16.53 0.51 -6.45
N THR A 179 -16.49 1.74 -6.98
CA THR A 179 -16.43 2.00 -8.41
C THR A 179 -15.13 1.46 -9.00
N TYR A 180 -14.00 1.75 -8.35
CA TYR A 180 -12.70 1.29 -8.79
C TYR A 180 -12.61 -0.25 -8.81
N TYR A 181 -13.07 -0.93 -7.77
CA TYR A 181 -13.04 -2.40 -7.75
C TYR A 181 -13.84 -3.03 -8.89
N ARG A 182 -14.99 -2.43 -9.23
CA ARG A 182 -15.79 -2.87 -10.39
C ARG A 182 -15.08 -2.59 -11.73
N GLU A 183 -14.42 -1.45 -11.86
CA GLU A 183 -13.56 -1.14 -13.01
C GLU A 183 -12.42 -2.15 -13.15
N MET A 184 -11.89 -2.65 -12.04
CA MET A 184 -10.87 -3.69 -12.01
C MET A 184 -11.40 -5.11 -12.23
N GLY A 185 -12.70 -5.26 -12.42
CA GLY A 185 -13.34 -6.52 -12.87
C GLY A 185 -14.04 -7.31 -11.78
N LEU A 186 -14.14 -6.82 -10.54
CA LEU A 186 -14.94 -7.46 -9.52
C LEU A 186 -16.44 -7.25 -9.81
N SER A 187 -17.27 -8.25 -9.52
CA SER A 187 -18.73 -8.07 -9.52
C SER A 187 -19.13 -7.06 -8.42
N ALA A 188 -20.35 -6.54 -8.47
CA ALA A 188 -20.83 -5.63 -7.44
C ALA A 188 -20.76 -6.27 -6.04
N GLU A 189 -21.18 -7.53 -5.92
CA GLU A 189 -21.14 -8.28 -4.66
C GLU A 189 -19.70 -8.52 -4.17
N GLN A 190 -18.79 -8.89 -5.06
CA GLN A 190 -17.37 -9.06 -4.72
C GLN A 190 -16.74 -7.73 -4.30
N ALA A 191 -17.05 -6.63 -5.00
CA ALA A 191 -16.55 -5.31 -4.66
C ALA A 191 -17.00 -4.86 -3.26
N ASP A 192 -18.28 -5.09 -2.93
CA ASP A 192 -18.84 -4.75 -1.62
C ASP A 192 -18.21 -5.60 -0.51
N ALA A 193 -18.05 -6.92 -0.73
CA ALA A 193 -17.41 -7.83 0.21
C ALA A 193 -15.92 -7.54 0.40
N PHE A 194 -15.21 -7.24 -0.68
CA PHE A 194 -13.79 -6.88 -0.65
C PHE A 194 -13.58 -5.55 0.09
N TYR A 195 -14.43 -4.54 -0.20
CA TYR A 195 -14.40 -3.27 0.51
C TYR A 195 -14.65 -3.42 2.01
N ALA A 196 -15.63 -4.22 2.40
CA ALA A 196 -15.88 -4.52 3.81
C ALA A 196 -14.70 -5.23 4.48
N MET A 197 -14.02 -6.11 3.76
CA MET A 197 -12.83 -6.82 4.24
C MET A 197 -11.64 -5.89 4.42
N THR A 198 -11.34 -5.02 3.45
CA THR A 198 -10.22 -4.08 3.55
C THR A 198 -10.41 -3.06 4.68
N ASN A 199 -11.66 -2.68 4.97
CA ASN A 199 -12.00 -1.75 6.06
C ASN A 199 -12.41 -2.45 7.37
N SER A 200 -12.09 -3.75 7.53
CA SER A 200 -12.49 -4.53 8.73
C SER A 200 -11.68 -4.25 9.98
N VAL A 201 -10.56 -3.55 9.85
CA VAL A 201 -9.71 -3.05 10.94
C VAL A 201 -9.45 -1.57 10.74
N PRO A 202 -9.29 -0.78 11.82
CA PRO A 202 -9.03 0.66 11.72
C PRO A 202 -7.69 0.94 11.04
N PHE A 203 -7.46 2.20 10.68
CA PHE A 203 -6.25 2.65 9.98
C PHE A 203 -4.95 2.30 10.71
N GLU A 204 -4.93 2.40 12.04
CA GLU A 204 -3.77 2.05 12.87
C GLU A 204 -3.56 0.53 13.01
N GLY A 205 -4.52 -0.26 12.52
CA GLY A 205 -4.45 -1.73 12.55
C GLY A 205 -3.93 -2.30 11.24
N ALA A 206 -3.76 -3.62 11.22
CA ALA A 206 -3.49 -4.35 9.99
C ALA A 206 -4.13 -5.73 10.04
N ARG A 207 -4.88 -6.08 8.99
CA ARG A 207 -5.31 -7.43 8.73
C ARG A 207 -4.38 -8.05 7.70
N TRP A 208 -3.63 -9.05 8.13
CA TRP A 208 -2.70 -9.78 7.28
C TRP A 208 -3.39 -10.96 6.59
N LEU A 209 -3.06 -11.15 5.32
CA LEU A 209 -3.60 -12.18 4.44
C LEU A 209 -2.45 -12.82 3.69
N GLY A 210 -2.45 -14.14 3.55
CA GLY A 210 -1.54 -14.84 2.64
C GLY A 210 -2.05 -14.84 1.19
N GLY A 211 -1.18 -15.18 0.26
CA GLY A 211 -1.51 -15.21 -1.18
C GLY A 211 -2.74 -16.06 -1.51
N ALA A 212 -2.86 -17.25 -0.91
CA ALA A 212 -4.02 -18.11 -1.11
C ALA A 212 -5.34 -17.49 -0.58
N GLU A 213 -5.29 -16.74 0.52
CA GLU A 213 -6.47 -16.05 1.04
C GLU A 213 -6.86 -14.88 0.13
N MET A 214 -5.88 -14.09 -0.32
CA MET A 214 -6.13 -12.97 -1.24
C MET A 214 -6.76 -13.46 -2.54
N ARG A 215 -6.25 -14.55 -3.14
CA ARG A 215 -6.85 -15.13 -4.37
C ARG A 215 -8.33 -15.49 -4.16
N ARG A 216 -8.71 -16.05 -3.01
CA ARG A 216 -10.13 -16.35 -2.71
C ARG A 216 -10.98 -15.09 -2.65
N TRP A 217 -10.47 -14.00 -2.05
CA TRP A 217 -11.20 -12.74 -1.97
C TRP A 217 -11.48 -12.11 -3.34
N ILE A 218 -10.54 -12.26 -4.28
CA ILE A 218 -10.66 -11.67 -5.63
C ILE A 218 -11.13 -12.66 -6.69
N GLY A 219 -11.51 -13.88 -6.28
CA GLY A 219 -12.12 -14.88 -7.16
C GLY A 219 -11.14 -15.48 -8.18
N ILE A 220 -9.86 -15.57 -7.84
CA ILE A 220 -8.85 -16.23 -8.68
C ILE A 220 -8.61 -17.65 -8.18
N GLU A 221 -8.82 -18.63 -9.06
CA GLU A 221 -8.44 -20.00 -8.79
C GLU A 221 -6.90 -20.14 -8.82
N PRO A 222 -6.33 -20.99 -7.96
CA PRO A 222 -4.91 -21.30 -8.03
C PRO A 222 -4.56 -21.77 -9.45
N THR A 223 -3.54 -21.19 -10.04
CA THR A 223 -2.98 -21.74 -11.28
C THR A 223 -2.55 -23.16 -10.96
N ALA A 224 -3.25 -24.16 -11.51
CA ALA A 224 -2.82 -25.54 -11.36
C ALA A 224 -1.41 -25.65 -11.93
N GLU A 225 -0.42 -25.83 -11.06
CA GLU A 225 0.90 -26.24 -11.53
C GLU A 225 0.71 -27.46 -12.41
N PRO A 226 1.29 -27.53 -13.62
CA PRO A 226 1.28 -28.77 -14.36
C PRO A 226 1.96 -29.79 -13.46
N ARG A 227 1.16 -30.70 -12.86
CA ARG A 227 1.71 -31.88 -12.24
C ARG A 227 2.51 -32.57 -13.32
N LEU A 228 3.84 -32.48 -13.26
CA LEU A 228 4.73 -33.38 -13.95
C LEU A 228 4.26 -34.77 -13.52
N ALA A 229 3.47 -35.44 -14.36
CA ALA A 229 3.21 -36.84 -14.19
C ALA A 229 4.59 -37.49 -14.19
N TYR A 230 5.02 -37.95 -13.04
CA TYR A 230 6.16 -38.81 -12.91
C TYR A 230 5.80 -40.05 -13.78
N LEU A 231 6.37 -40.10 -14.98
CA LEU A 231 6.34 -41.31 -15.76
C LEU A 231 7.18 -42.29 -14.94
N ASP A 232 6.45 -43.16 -14.22
CA ASP A 232 7.06 -44.33 -13.59
C ASP A 232 7.59 -45.20 -14.72
N LEU A 233 8.87 -44.99 -15.10
CA LEU A 233 9.59 -45.88 -15.96
C LEU A 233 9.95 -47.08 -15.09
N GLY A 234 9.01 -48.01 -14.96
CA GLY A 234 9.20 -49.29 -14.34
C GLY A 234 10.53 -49.94 -14.82
N PRO A 235 11.15 -50.78 -13.98
CA PRO A 235 12.46 -51.33 -14.28
C PRO A 235 12.44 -52.05 -15.62
N ALA A 236 13.27 -51.58 -16.54
CA ALA A 236 13.55 -52.29 -17.78
C ALA A 236 14.02 -53.70 -17.42
N LEU A 237 13.20 -54.68 -17.76
CA LEU A 237 13.56 -56.10 -17.65
C LEU A 237 14.77 -56.40 -18.54
N ASN A 238 15.75 -57.05 -17.91
CA ASN A 238 16.91 -57.67 -18.55
C ASN A 238 16.54 -58.63 -19.67
#